data_d4c42522621c76cb1e27e9089961a736
#
_entry.id   d4c42522621c76cb1e27e9089961a736
#
_cell.length_a   1.000
_cell.length_b   1.000
_cell.length_c   1.000
_cell.angle_alpha   90.00
_cell.angle_beta   90.00
_cell.angle_gamma   90.00
#
_symmetry.space_group_name_H-M   'P 1'
#
loop_
_entity.id
_entity.type
_entity.pdbx_description
1 polymer ?
#
loop_
_entity_poly.entity_id
_entity_poly.type
_entity_poly.pdbx_seq_one_letter_code
_entity_poly.pdbx_strand_id
1 'polypeptide(L)'
;IEKGAVNRPSKVIYDRAHSAISQVKVGDFDWANIFKGADWFHWTGITPAISQSAADVCLEAVIAASKAGVKISCDLNYRKNLWKYGKTASEVMPQLVSYSDVIIGNEEDAQKVFGIKSGGFDAQSGHIDSSKYEEVASELMKLFPKAQKVAITQRGSINADHNTWAAVLYDGFELKMSRSYDITDIVDRVGGGDSF
;
A
#
# COMPACT_ATOMS: atom_id res chain seq x y z
N ILE A 1 18.94 -7.96 2.52
CA ILE A 1 18.18 -8.01 3.80
C ILE A 1 19.01 -8.77 4.82
N GLU A 2 19.17 -8.20 5.99
CA GLU A 2 19.68 -8.91 7.17
C GLU A 2 18.47 -9.42 7.97
N LYS A 3 18.36 -10.72 8.15
CA LYS A 3 17.28 -11.32 8.94
C LYS A 3 17.42 -10.89 10.41
N GLY A 4 16.31 -10.50 11.02
CA GLY A 4 16.22 -10.31 12.47
C GLY A 4 16.29 -11.65 13.22
N ALA A 5 16.52 -11.58 14.50
CA ALA A 5 16.44 -12.73 15.40
C ALA A 5 16.00 -12.27 16.79
N VAL A 6 14.97 -12.91 17.31
CA VAL A 6 14.37 -12.60 18.62
C VAL A 6 14.10 -11.09 18.79
N ASN A 7 14.94 -10.36 19.53
CA ASN A 7 14.78 -8.92 19.78
C ASN A 7 15.53 -8.03 18.79
N ARG A 8 16.35 -8.59 17.91
CA ARG A 8 17.07 -7.83 16.89
C ARG A 8 16.18 -7.68 15.64
N PRO A 9 15.80 -6.45 15.24
CA PRO A 9 14.97 -6.26 14.05
C PRO A 9 15.70 -6.63 12.77
N SER A 10 14.94 -6.99 11.74
CA SER A 10 15.47 -7.16 10.38
C SER A 10 15.89 -5.80 9.81
N LYS A 11 16.95 -5.79 9.00
CA LYS A 11 17.43 -4.58 8.31
C LYS A 11 17.30 -4.75 6.81
N VAL A 12 16.62 -3.81 6.17
CA VAL A 12 16.48 -3.75 4.71
C VAL A 12 17.25 -2.57 4.16
N ILE A 13 18.11 -2.81 3.17
CA ILE A 13 18.79 -1.77 2.41
C ILE A 13 18.18 -1.77 1.01
N TYR A 14 17.62 -0.62 0.61
CA TYR A 14 17.02 -0.43 -0.71
C TYR A 14 18.08 0.13 -1.65
N ASP A 15 18.44 -0.64 -2.68
CA ASP A 15 19.27 -0.20 -3.80
C ASP A 15 18.42 -0.18 -5.06
N ARG A 16 17.78 0.97 -5.36
CA ARG A 16 16.86 1.14 -6.48
C ARG A 16 17.24 2.30 -7.41
N ALA A 17 18.29 3.05 -7.08
CA ALA A 17 18.60 4.32 -7.73
C ALA A 17 18.89 4.21 -9.23
N HIS A 18 19.42 3.08 -9.70
CA HIS A 18 19.77 2.86 -11.12
C HIS A 18 19.05 1.65 -11.71
N SER A 19 17.96 1.23 -11.08
CA SER A 19 17.12 0.14 -11.60
C SER A 19 16.39 0.58 -12.87
N ALA A 20 16.00 -0.38 -13.72
CA ALA A 20 15.25 -0.10 -14.94
C ALA A 20 13.97 0.71 -14.65
N ILE A 21 13.23 0.35 -13.60
CA ILE A 21 12.02 1.08 -13.20
C ILE A 21 12.28 2.53 -12.76
N SER A 22 13.49 2.86 -12.26
CA SER A 22 13.83 4.24 -11.91
C SER A 22 14.11 5.12 -13.12
N GLN A 23 14.28 4.54 -14.31
CA GLN A 23 14.65 5.20 -15.55
C GLN A 23 13.54 5.23 -16.60
N VAL A 24 12.37 4.62 -16.30
CA VAL A 24 11.21 4.65 -17.19
C VAL A 24 10.75 6.07 -17.46
N LYS A 25 10.18 6.29 -18.64
CA LYS A 25 9.68 7.60 -19.07
C LYS A 25 8.26 7.49 -19.58
N VAL A 26 7.53 8.58 -19.48
CA VAL A 26 6.22 8.74 -20.11
C VAL A 26 6.37 8.42 -21.62
N GLY A 27 5.47 7.57 -22.11
CA GLY A 27 5.47 7.08 -23.49
C GLY A 27 6.29 5.82 -23.76
N ASP A 28 7.00 5.26 -22.76
CA ASP A 28 7.73 3.99 -22.90
C ASP A 28 6.79 2.79 -23.05
N PHE A 29 5.51 2.93 -22.65
CA PHE A 29 4.54 1.83 -22.64
C PHE A 29 3.34 2.11 -23.54
N ASP A 30 2.97 1.13 -24.35
CA ASP A 30 1.70 1.12 -25.10
C ASP A 30 0.55 0.67 -24.17
N TRP A 31 0.06 1.60 -23.36
CA TRP A 31 -1.01 1.33 -22.40
C TRP A 31 -2.31 0.85 -23.07
N ALA A 32 -2.59 1.30 -24.29
CA ALA A 32 -3.79 0.87 -25.01
C ALA A 32 -3.72 -0.63 -25.31
N ASN A 33 -2.55 -1.13 -25.71
CA ASN A 33 -2.34 -2.55 -25.94
C ASN A 33 -2.24 -3.34 -24.62
N ILE A 34 -1.58 -2.78 -23.60
CA ILE A 34 -1.44 -3.43 -22.28
C ILE A 34 -2.80 -3.66 -21.63
N PHE A 35 -3.70 -2.69 -21.67
CA PHE A 35 -5.02 -2.79 -21.05
C PHE A 35 -6.10 -3.40 -21.95
N LYS A 36 -5.77 -3.79 -23.18
CA LYS A 36 -6.70 -4.48 -24.06
C LYS A 36 -7.11 -5.84 -23.50
N GLY A 37 -8.36 -5.95 -23.06
CA GLY A 37 -8.90 -7.17 -22.45
C GLY A 37 -8.46 -7.41 -21.01
N ALA A 38 -7.84 -6.41 -20.36
CA ALA A 38 -7.55 -6.46 -18.95
C ALA A 38 -8.79 -6.08 -18.13
N ASP A 39 -9.09 -6.85 -17.08
CA ASP A 39 -10.18 -6.58 -16.14
C ASP A 39 -9.70 -5.77 -14.92
N TRP A 40 -8.42 -5.93 -14.56
CA TRP A 40 -7.87 -5.36 -13.34
C TRP A 40 -6.43 -4.89 -13.51
N PHE A 41 -6.14 -3.72 -12.99
CA PHE A 41 -4.79 -3.15 -12.88
C PHE A 41 -4.45 -2.91 -11.41
N HIS A 42 -3.35 -3.47 -10.95
CA HIS A 42 -2.83 -3.21 -9.61
C HIS A 42 -1.52 -2.44 -9.68
N TRP A 43 -1.38 -1.41 -8.85
CA TRP A 43 -0.15 -0.66 -8.71
C TRP A 43 0.24 -0.50 -7.23
N THR A 44 1.50 -0.24 -6.97
CA THR A 44 2.05 -0.08 -5.62
C THR A 44 2.68 1.29 -5.45
N GLY A 45 2.52 1.89 -4.26
CA GLY A 45 3.13 3.17 -3.86
C GLY A 45 4.66 3.15 -3.83
N ILE A 46 5.29 2.00 -4.00
CA ILE A 46 6.74 1.89 -4.21
C ILE A 46 7.15 2.53 -5.55
N THR A 47 6.40 2.29 -6.61
CA THR A 47 6.73 2.79 -7.96
C THR A 47 6.89 4.31 -8.00
N PRO A 48 5.89 5.12 -7.60
CA PRO A 48 6.04 6.58 -7.61
C PRO A 48 7.04 7.11 -6.58
N ALA A 49 7.46 6.30 -5.61
CA ALA A 49 8.43 6.68 -4.59
C ALA A 49 9.90 6.61 -5.06
N ILE A 50 10.17 5.97 -6.22
CA ILE A 50 11.53 5.69 -6.69
C ILE A 50 12.15 6.92 -7.38
N SER A 51 11.42 7.56 -8.29
CA SER A 51 11.87 8.72 -9.07
C SER A 51 10.69 9.54 -9.57
N GLN A 52 10.94 10.78 -9.99
CA GLN A 52 9.91 11.62 -10.60
C GLN A 52 9.36 10.97 -11.88
N SER A 53 10.24 10.45 -12.73
CA SER A 53 9.80 9.80 -13.97
C SER A 53 8.95 8.54 -13.72
N ALA A 54 9.27 7.74 -12.71
CA ALA A 54 8.44 6.60 -12.32
C ALA A 54 7.07 7.05 -11.77
N ALA A 55 7.01 8.17 -11.05
CA ALA A 55 5.74 8.76 -10.61
C ALA A 55 4.89 9.23 -11.80
N ASP A 56 5.51 9.89 -12.78
CA ASP A 56 4.84 10.37 -14.00
C ASP A 56 4.30 9.21 -14.85
N VAL A 57 5.07 8.12 -14.99
CA VAL A 57 4.62 6.89 -15.67
C VAL A 57 3.50 6.20 -14.90
N CYS A 58 3.57 6.18 -13.57
CA CYS A 58 2.48 5.64 -12.76
C CYS A 58 1.18 6.43 -12.97
N LEU A 59 1.27 7.76 -13.07
CA LEU A 59 0.12 8.61 -13.37
C LEU A 59 -0.43 8.34 -14.78
N GLU A 60 0.44 8.22 -15.78
CA GLU A 60 0.05 7.82 -17.14
C GLU A 60 -0.71 6.48 -17.15
N ALA A 61 -0.20 5.49 -16.41
CA ALA A 61 -0.80 4.16 -16.30
C ALA A 61 -2.22 4.19 -15.68
N VAL A 62 -2.40 4.88 -14.53
CA VAL A 62 -3.71 4.94 -13.88
C VAL A 62 -4.74 5.72 -14.70
N ILE A 63 -4.31 6.76 -15.42
CA ILE A 63 -5.17 7.49 -16.36
C ILE A 63 -5.59 6.59 -17.53
N ALA A 64 -4.64 5.86 -18.12
CA ALA A 64 -4.92 4.96 -19.22
C ALA A 64 -5.84 3.79 -18.82
N ALA A 65 -5.59 3.17 -17.66
CA ALA A 65 -6.44 2.13 -17.10
C ALA A 65 -7.87 2.63 -16.84
N SER A 66 -7.99 3.82 -16.25
CA SER A 66 -9.29 4.46 -16.00
C SER A 66 -10.06 4.73 -17.31
N LYS A 67 -9.39 5.23 -18.35
CA LYS A 67 -9.97 5.45 -19.68
C LYS A 67 -10.42 4.16 -20.36
N ALA A 68 -9.67 3.07 -20.12
CA ALA A 68 -9.99 1.74 -20.65
C ALA A 68 -11.11 1.04 -19.86
N GLY A 69 -11.60 1.63 -18.77
CA GLY A 69 -12.64 1.03 -17.92
C GLY A 69 -12.15 -0.13 -17.06
N VAL A 70 -10.82 -0.28 -16.91
CA VAL A 70 -10.18 -1.32 -16.10
C VAL A 70 -10.33 -0.97 -14.61
N LYS A 71 -10.67 -1.95 -13.78
CA LYS A 71 -10.70 -1.79 -12.33
C LYS A 71 -9.28 -1.54 -11.81
N ILE A 72 -9.13 -0.60 -10.89
CA ILE A 72 -7.82 -0.19 -10.39
C ILE A 72 -7.74 -0.44 -8.88
N SER A 73 -6.71 -1.15 -8.45
CA SER A 73 -6.34 -1.24 -7.03
C SER A 73 -4.95 -0.66 -6.78
N CYS A 74 -4.74 -0.12 -5.59
CA CYS A 74 -3.43 0.32 -5.15
C CYS A 74 -3.10 -0.27 -3.77
N ASP A 75 -1.84 -0.67 -3.58
CA ASP A 75 -1.24 -0.82 -2.27
C ASP A 75 -0.46 0.46 -1.95
N LEU A 76 -0.83 1.14 -0.88
CA LEU A 76 -0.21 2.41 -0.46
C LEU A 76 1.29 2.24 -0.19
N ASN A 77 1.67 1.14 0.42
CA ASN A 77 3.02 0.61 0.56
C ASN A 77 4.09 1.69 0.86
N TYR A 78 3.79 2.58 1.80
CA TYR A 78 4.69 3.68 2.13
C TYR A 78 6.04 3.17 2.64
N ARG A 79 7.12 3.75 2.12
CA ARG A 79 8.49 3.45 2.56
C ARG A 79 9.25 4.74 2.82
N LYS A 80 9.49 5.04 4.09
CA LYS A 80 10.18 6.24 4.58
C LYS A 80 11.53 6.50 3.87
N ASN A 81 12.24 5.44 3.47
CA ASN A 81 13.58 5.53 2.89
C ASN A 81 13.60 5.75 1.37
N LEU A 82 12.44 5.78 0.72
CA LEU A 82 12.25 6.22 -0.66
C LEU A 82 11.93 7.73 -0.70
N TRP A 83 11.30 8.26 -1.71
CA TRP A 83 10.92 9.68 -1.81
C TRP A 83 12.11 10.65 -1.73
N LYS A 84 13.22 10.33 -2.45
CA LYS A 84 14.47 11.11 -2.39
C LYS A 84 14.69 12.05 -3.58
N TYR A 85 13.69 12.25 -4.43
CA TYR A 85 13.78 13.08 -5.64
C TYR A 85 13.11 14.45 -5.48
N GLY A 86 12.93 14.94 -4.25
CA GLY A 86 12.42 16.28 -3.96
C GLY A 86 10.90 16.39 -3.83
N LYS A 87 10.18 15.25 -3.87
CA LYS A 87 8.75 15.17 -3.59
C LYS A 87 8.49 14.25 -2.40
N THR A 88 7.38 14.51 -1.71
CA THR A 88 6.88 13.68 -0.60
C THR A 88 5.74 12.78 -1.08
N ALA A 89 5.46 11.72 -0.33
CA ALA A 89 4.30 10.86 -0.60
C ALA A 89 2.99 11.65 -0.58
N SER A 90 2.84 12.58 0.37
CA SER A 90 1.63 13.40 0.49
C SER A 90 1.41 14.38 -0.68
N GLU A 91 2.45 14.71 -1.44
CA GLU A 91 2.31 15.56 -2.64
C GLU A 91 1.92 14.75 -3.88
N VAL A 92 2.35 13.47 -3.96
CA VAL A 92 2.22 12.66 -5.18
C VAL A 92 1.07 11.65 -5.10
N MET A 93 0.95 10.94 -4.00
CA MET A 93 0.01 9.82 -3.86
C MET A 93 -1.46 10.21 -4.00
N PRO A 94 -1.96 11.37 -3.49
CA PRO A 94 -3.37 11.71 -3.62
C PRO A 94 -3.88 11.70 -5.05
N GLN A 95 -3.10 12.23 -5.99
CA GLN A 95 -3.47 12.24 -7.41
C GLN A 95 -3.56 10.83 -7.99
N LEU A 96 -2.63 9.95 -7.64
CA LEU A 96 -2.60 8.57 -8.13
C LEU A 96 -3.74 7.74 -7.54
N VAL A 97 -3.93 7.83 -6.21
CA VAL A 97 -4.95 7.06 -5.49
C VAL A 97 -6.37 7.46 -5.90
N SER A 98 -6.59 8.71 -6.33
CA SER A 98 -7.90 9.17 -6.80
C SER A 98 -8.48 8.37 -7.99
N TYR A 99 -7.64 7.61 -8.70
CA TYR A 99 -8.06 6.71 -9.78
C TYR A 99 -8.41 5.29 -9.30
N SER A 100 -8.17 4.96 -8.03
CA SER A 100 -8.31 3.59 -7.53
C SER A 100 -9.74 3.27 -7.09
N ASP A 101 -10.21 2.09 -7.47
CA ASP A 101 -11.48 1.50 -7.02
C ASP A 101 -11.31 0.75 -5.69
N VAL A 102 -10.09 0.25 -5.42
CA VAL A 102 -9.74 -0.44 -4.17
C VAL A 102 -8.43 0.12 -3.63
N ILE A 103 -8.43 0.48 -2.35
CA ILE A 103 -7.23 0.94 -1.65
C ILE A 103 -6.81 -0.13 -0.65
N ILE A 104 -5.55 -0.52 -0.70
CA ILE A 104 -4.93 -1.49 0.21
C ILE A 104 -3.80 -0.76 0.95
N GLY A 105 -3.62 -1.06 2.21
CA GLY A 105 -2.53 -0.50 3.00
C GLY A 105 -2.61 -0.94 4.45
N ASN A 106 -1.79 -0.35 5.28
CA ASN A 106 -1.90 -0.46 6.73
C ASN A 106 -2.26 0.90 7.34
N GLU A 107 -2.52 0.94 8.63
CA GLU A 107 -2.87 2.17 9.35
C GLU A 107 -1.75 3.22 9.33
N GLU A 108 -0.48 2.78 9.32
CA GLU A 108 0.66 3.68 9.23
C GLU A 108 0.73 4.35 7.86
N ASP A 109 0.43 3.61 6.79
CA ASP A 109 0.40 4.15 5.43
C ASP A 109 -0.63 5.28 5.31
N ALA A 110 -1.86 5.08 5.80
CA ALA A 110 -2.91 6.11 5.78
C ALA A 110 -2.50 7.37 6.56
N GLN A 111 -1.86 7.20 7.71
CA GLN A 111 -1.37 8.31 8.51
C GLN A 111 -0.22 9.06 7.84
N LYS A 112 0.79 8.33 7.33
CA LYS A 112 2.01 8.94 6.75
C LYS A 112 1.77 9.61 5.42
N VAL A 113 0.88 9.05 4.61
CA VAL A 113 0.60 9.54 3.25
C VAL A 113 -0.46 10.63 3.25
N PHE A 114 -1.54 10.46 4.01
CA PHE A 114 -2.72 11.33 3.96
C PHE A 114 -2.99 12.10 5.26
N GLY A 115 -2.22 11.84 6.32
CA GLY A 115 -2.43 12.50 7.61
C GLY A 115 -3.66 11.99 8.38
N ILE A 116 -4.26 10.89 7.93
CA ILE A 116 -5.43 10.28 8.58
C ILE A 116 -4.98 9.66 9.89
N LYS A 117 -5.44 10.21 11.00
CA LYS A 117 -5.12 9.72 12.34
C LYS A 117 -6.36 9.04 12.92
N SER A 118 -6.26 7.77 13.21
CA SER A 118 -7.15 7.16 14.19
C SER A 118 -6.57 7.30 15.59
N GLY A 119 -7.40 7.45 16.58
CA GLY A 119 -6.96 7.64 17.97
C GLY A 119 -6.16 6.43 18.50
N GLY A 120 -4.83 6.45 18.29
CA GLY A 120 -3.84 5.51 18.83
C GLY A 120 -4.13 4.02 18.61
N PHE A 121 -3.47 3.40 17.64
CA PHE A 121 -3.41 1.93 17.56
C PHE A 121 -2.46 1.42 18.63
N ASP A 122 -2.99 0.66 19.57
CA ASP A 122 -2.16 -0.04 20.56
C ASP A 122 -1.81 -1.43 20.03
N ALA A 123 -0.69 -1.51 19.31
CA ALA A 123 -0.18 -2.77 18.75
C ALA A 123 0.22 -3.79 19.85
N GLN A 124 0.29 -3.36 21.12
CA GLN A 124 0.72 -4.22 22.23
C GLN A 124 -0.46 -4.87 22.97
N SER A 125 -1.68 -4.32 22.86
CA SER A 125 -2.83 -4.81 23.64
C SER A 125 -3.43 -6.12 23.11
N GLY A 126 -3.09 -6.57 21.91
CA GLY A 126 -3.69 -7.75 21.27
C GLY A 126 -5.19 -7.62 21.00
N HIS A 127 -5.79 -6.51 21.40
CA HIS A 127 -7.21 -6.23 21.20
C HIS A 127 -7.38 -5.36 19.97
N ILE A 128 -7.95 -5.93 18.93
CA ILE A 128 -8.24 -5.21 17.68
C ILE A 128 -9.51 -4.39 17.91
N ASP A 129 -9.35 -3.09 18.06
CA ASP A 129 -10.48 -2.16 18.07
C ASP A 129 -10.95 -1.92 16.64
N SER A 130 -11.96 -2.66 16.21
CA SER A 130 -12.51 -2.61 14.86
C SER A 130 -13.02 -1.21 14.48
N SER A 131 -13.46 -0.42 15.45
CA SER A 131 -14.00 0.93 15.20
C SER A 131 -12.94 1.88 14.64
N LYS A 132 -11.69 1.73 15.05
CA LYS A 132 -10.58 2.54 14.54
C LYS A 132 -10.24 2.26 13.08
N TYR A 133 -10.34 0.99 12.68
CA TYR A 133 -10.13 0.61 11.28
C TYR A 133 -11.26 1.08 10.38
N GLU A 134 -12.50 1.04 10.88
CA GLU A 134 -13.65 1.59 10.17
C GLU A 134 -13.51 3.11 9.99
N GLU A 135 -13.08 3.83 11.03
CA GLU A 135 -12.81 5.26 10.97
C GLU A 135 -11.76 5.59 9.87
N VAL A 136 -10.61 4.92 9.89
CA VAL A 136 -9.54 5.12 8.87
C VAL A 136 -10.06 4.80 7.48
N ALA A 137 -10.75 3.68 7.29
CA ALA A 137 -11.28 3.26 6.00
C ALA A 137 -12.34 4.24 5.47
N SER A 138 -13.22 4.72 6.34
CA SER A 138 -14.24 5.73 6.04
C SER A 138 -13.60 7.05 5.62
N GLU A 139 -12.59 7.53 6.33
CA GLU A 139 -11.87 8.76 5.96
C GLU A 139 -11.13 8.62 4.62
N LEU A 140 -10.53 7.45 4.34
CA LEU A 140 -9.94 7.18 3.03
C LEU A 140 -11.00 7.24 1.90
N MET A 141 -12.18 6.65 2.10
CA MET A 141 -13.24 6.69 1.10
C MET A 141 -13.84 8.10 0.93
N LYS A 142 -13.90 8.90 1.99
CA LYS A 142 -14.30 10.33 1.89
C LYS A 142 -13.29 11.13 1.08
N LEU A 143 -11.99 10.88 1.30
CA LEU A 143 -10.91 11.54 0.57
C LEU A 143 -10.83 11.09 -0.90
N PHE A 144 -11.16 9.83 -1.17
CA PHE A 144 -11.14 9.20 -2.49
C PHE A 144 -12.51 8.61 -2.87
N PRO A 145 -13.46 9.43 -3.33
CA PRO A 145 -14.85 8.98 -3.58
C PRO A 145 -15.01 7.91 -4.66
N LYS A 146 -13.99 7.67 -5.49
CA LYS A 146 -13.98 6.57 -6.46
C LYS A 146 -13.76 5.22 -5.79
N ALA A 147 -13.12 5.19 -4.64
CA ALA A 147 -12.84 3.96 -3.92
C ALA A 147 -14.14 3.30 -3.44
N GLN A 148 -14.34 2.05 -3.82
CA GLN A 148 -15.48 1.21 -3.45
C GLN A 148 -15.14 0.29 -2.28
N LYS A 149 -13.86 0.04 -2.03
CA LYS A 149 -13.36 -0.82 -0.96
C LYS A 149 -12.03 -0.32 -0.42
N VAL A 150 -11.87 -0.47 0.88
CA VAL A 150 -10.59 -0.24 1.57
C VAL A 150 -10.24 -1.51 2.34
N ALA A 151 -9.06 -2.07 2.07
CA ALA A 151 -8.52 -3.20 2.80
C ALA A 151 -7.34 -2.74 3.66
N ILE A 152 -7.39 -3.01 4.97
CA ILE A 152 -6.32 -2.62 5.89
C ILE A 152 -5.73 -3.89 6.50
N THR A 153 -4.43 -4.10 6.25
CA THR A 153 -3.68 -5.20 6.85
C THR A 153 -3.35 -4.88 8.30
N GLN A 154 -3.46 -5.88 9.14
CA GLN A 154 -3.18 -5.81 10.57
C GLN A 154 -2.03 -6.75 10.89
N ARG A 155 -0.92 -6.20 11.34
CA ARG A 155 0.24 -6.98 11.71
C ARG A 155 0.60 -6.74 13.17
N GLY A 156 0.47 -7.79 13.99
CA GLY A 156 1.07 -7.82 15.31
C GLY A 156 2.50 -8.37 15.23
N SER A 157 3.44 -7.74 15.90
CA SER A 157 4.84 -8.22 15.95
C SER A 157 5.18 -8.61 17.38
N ILE A 158 5.22 -9.91 17.66
CA ILE A 158 5.61 -10.45 18.96
C ILE A 158 7.13 -10.42 19.09
N ASN A 159 7.82 -10.92 18.06
CA ASN A 159 9.27 -10.83 17.92
C ASN A 159 9.68 -10.95 16.44
N ALA A 160 10.98 -11.07 16.15
CA ALA A 160 11.48 -11.14 14.78
C ALA A 160 11.01 -12.39 14.01
N ASP A 161 10.71 -13.47 14.69
CA ASP A 161 10.37 -14.77 14.11
C ASP A 161 8.88 -15.14 14.30
N HIS A 162 8.12 -14.31 15.03
CA HIS A 162 6.72 -14.56 15.38
C HIS A 162 5.86 -13.30 15.22
N ASN A 163 4.93 -13.34 14.28
CA ASN A 163 3.97 -12.27 14.03
C ASN A 163 2.54 -12.82 14.00
N THR A 164 1.57 -11.98 14.28
CA THR A 164 0.18 -12.23 13.90
C THR A 164 -0.18 -11.47 12.63
N TRP A 165 -1.11 -11.99 11.85
CA TRP A 165 -1.57 -11.36 10.62
C TRP A 165 -3.07 -11.49 10.45
N ALA A 166 -3.72 -10.37 10.22
CA ALA A 166 -5.14 -10.28 9.94
C ALA A 166 -5.40 -9.12 8.97
N ALA A 167 -6.63 -8.94 8.56
CA ALA A 167 -7.05 -7.80 7.77
C ALA A 167 -8.50 -7.44 8.02
N VAL A 168 -8.85 -6.21 7.67
CA VAL A 168 -10.22 -5.74 7.57
C VAL A 168 -10.50 -5.29 6.14
N LEU A 169 -11.73 -5.45 5.71
CA LEU A 169 -12.26 -4.93 4.45
C LEU A 169 -13.50 -4.09 4.76
N TYR A 170 -13.48 -2.83 4.32
CA TYR A 170 -14.60 -1.91 4.41
C TYR A 170 -15.12 -1.58 3.02
N ASP A 171 -16.43 -1.65 2.80
CA ASP A 171 -17.09 -1.38 1.52
C ASP A 171 -17.97 -0.11 1.53
N GLY A 172 -17.82 0.72 2.56
CA GLY A 172 -18.62 1.93 2.77
C GLY A 172 -19.84 1.71 3.65
N PHE A 173 -20.21 0.46 3.93
CA PHE A 173 -21.37 0.08 4.75
C PHE A 173 -21.02 -0.86 5.88
N GLU A 174 -20.19 -1.85 5.61
CA GLU A 174 -19.86 -2.94 6.53
C GLU A 174 -18.34 -3.13 6.62
N LEU A 175 -17.83 -3.29 7.85
CA LEU A 175 -16.47 -3.72 8.10
C LEU A 175 -16.42 -5.22 8.32
N LYS A 176 -15.75 -5.93 7.43
CA LYS A 176 -15.50 -7.37 7.53
C LYS A 176 -14.09 -7.62 8.02
N MET A 177 -13.96 -8.52 8.97
CA MET A 177 -12.66 -8.91 9.53
C MET A 177 -12.31 -10.33 9.10
N SER A 178 -11.06 -10.55 8.73
CA SER A 178 -10.53 -11.90 8.55
C SER A 178 -10.28 -12.56 9.91
N ARG A 179 -10.07 -13.88 9.90
CA ARG A 179 -9.43 -14.53 11.04
C ARG A 179 -8.01 -14.03 11.22
N SER A 180 -7.51 -14.04 12.44
CA SER A 180 -6.10 -13.81 12.72
C SER A 180 -5.30 -15.10 12.50
N TYR A 181 -4.16 -14.95 11.83
CA TYR A 181 -3.20 -16.02 11.62
C TYR A 181 -2.00 -15.79 12.52
N ASP A 182 -1.55 -16.86 13.16
CA ASP A 182 -0.34 -16.89 13.95
C ASP A 182 0.79 -17.44 13.08
N ILE A 183 1.79 -16.60 12.78
CA ILE A 183 2.89 -16.93 11.87
C ILE A 183 4.15 -17.06 12.69
N THR A 184 4.51 -18.30 12.97
CA THR A 184 5.70 -18.69 13.75
C THR A 184 6.85 -19.11 12.83
N ASP A 185 8.06 -19.10 13.36
CA ASP A 185 9.25 -19.61 12.67
C ASP A 185 9.50 -18.93 11.30
N ILE A 186 9.34 -17.62 11.25
CA ILE A 186 9.48 -16.83 10.02
C ILE A 186 10.89 -16.98 9.46
N VAL A 187 11.01 -17.62 8.29
CA VAL A 187 12.28 -17.80 7.58
C VAL A 187 12.64 -16.54 6.77
N ASP A 188 11.66 -15.99 6.05
CA ASP A 188 11.81 -14.76 5.27
C ASP A 188 10.53 -13.90 5.38
N ARG A 189 10.70 -12.59 5.29
CA ARG A 189 9.61 -11.60 5.37
C ARG A 189 9.37 -10.88 4.06
N VAL A 190 10.21 -11.13 3.05
CA VAL A 190 10.11 -10.44 1.76
C VAL A 190 8.79 -10.80 1.10
N GLY A 191 8.06 -9.78 0.64
CA GLY A 191 6.78 -9.96 -0.03
C GLY A 191 5.60 -10.32 0.88
N GLY A 192 5.78 -10.34 2.22
CA GLY A 192 4.69 -10.69 3.14
C GLY A 192 3.48 -9.75 3.04
N GLY A 193 3.69 -8.45 2.76
CA GLY A 193 2.62 -7.50 2.45
C GLY A 193 2.09 -7.66 1.02
N ASP A 194 3.01 -7.84 0.06
CA ASP A 194 2.64 -7.92 -1.36
C ASP A 194 1.84 -9.19 -1.70
N SER A 195 1.97 -10.26 -0.87
CA SER A 195 1.22 -11.52 -1.04
C SER A 195 -0.21 -11.47 -0.47
N PHE A 196 -0.56 -10.38 0.22
CA PHE A 196 -1.91 -10.15 0.76
C PHE A 196 -2.86 -9.77 -0.35
#